data_3ffb31f6f1321748674f699cc8e7011d
#
_entry.id   3ffb31f6f1321748674f699cc8e7011d
#
_cell.length_a   1.000
_cell.length_b   1.000
_cell.length_c   1.000
_cell.angle_alpha   90.00
_cell.angle_beta   90.00
_cell.angle_gamma   90.00
#
_symmetry.space_group_name_H-M   'P 1'
#
loop_
_entity.id
_entity.type
_entity.pdbx_description
1 polymer ?
#
loop_
_entity_poly.entity_id
_entity_poly.type
_entity_poly.pdbx_seq_one_letter_code
_entity_poly.pdbx_strand_id
1 'polypeptide(L)'
;MRTTLLAVLTALTVALSATASAAEPQAEAAKAPPVKSMQDILDAAPASAWRTLDPANTLYLELATGRVVIELAPDFAPAHVANIRTLAKEGYWDGLAIIRVQDNYVVQWGDPNDDDPAQKSGKPLGSAKVKLPAEFERGSEGVPFVRLPDADGWAAQVGFSNGFPAARDPAEGKAWLAHCYGMVGAGRDVASDSSNGTSLYVVTGQSPRMLDRNITVVGRVVDGIELLTVLPRGTGPLGFYEDPAQNVPIQSVKLASEVPPAQRSPLQLLRTDSATFTELVESRRNRRDEWYKRPAGHIDLCNVPLPVRETPAQG
;
A
#
# COMPACT_ATOMS: atom_id res chain seq x y z
N MET A 1 63.61 71.33 -29.24
CA MET A 1 63.87 71.67 -27.84
C MET A 1 63.62 70.44 -27.01
N ARG A 2 64.69 69.88 -26.39
CA ARG A 2 64.68 68.67 -25.58
C ARG A 2 64.48 69.09 -24.11
N THR A 3 63.48 68.46 -23.40
CA THR A 3 63.36 68.64 -21.96
C THR A 3 63.43 67.24 -21.32
N THR A 4 64.43 67.03 -20.59
CA THR A 4 64.77 65.82 -19.80
C THR A 4 63.96 65.82 -18.48
N LEU A 5 63.21 64.78 -18.15
CA LEU A 5 62.61 64.62 -16.85
C LEU A 5 63.39 63.55 -16.06
N LEU A 6 63.83 63.95 -14.87
CA LEU A 6 64.57 63.15 -13.93
C LEU A 6 63.55 62.31 -13.11
N ALA A 7 63.68 61.01 -13.09
CA ALA A 7 62.89 60.15 -12.19
C ALA A 7 63.65 59.89 -10.88
N VAL A 8 63.00 60.21 -9.78
CA VAL A 8 63.48 59.91 -8.41
C VAL A 8 62.88 58.56 -7.98
N LEU A 9 63.72 57.59 -7.74
CA LEU A 9 63.35 56.27 -7.22
C LEU A 9 63.35 56.30 -5.67
N THR A 10 62.17 56.22 -5.03
CA THR A 10 62.06 56.06 -3.58
C THR A 10 61.86 54.59 -3.28
N ALA A 11 62.81 53.93 -2.63
CA ALA A 11 62.72 52.56 -2.17
C ALA A 11 61.90 52.48 -0.87
N LEU A 12 60.75 51.81 -0.93
CA LEU A 12 59.89 51.54 0.22
C LEU A 12 60.22 50.10 0.71
N THR A 13 60.86 50.00 1.87
CA THR A 13 61.11 48.72 2.55
C THR A 13 59.86 48.29 3.32
N VAL A 14 59.17 47.25 2.84
CA VAL A 14 58.07 46.61 3.55
C VAL A 14 58.63 45.56 4.49
N ALA A 15 58.48 45.79 5.81
CA ALA A 15 58.75 44.80 6.81
C ALA A 15 57.59 43.79 6.89
N LEU A 16 57.82 42.54 6.54
CA LEU A 16 56.89 41.44 6.66
C LEU A 16 56.86 40.96 8.15
N SER A 17 55.84 41.34 8.88
CA SER A 17 55.56 40.79 10.19
C SER A 17 54.85 39.45 10.02
N ALA A 18 55.53 38.34 10.25
CA ALA A 18 54.89 37.01 10.28
C ALA A 18 54.10 36.86 11.60
N THR A 19 52.78 37.01 11.53
CA THR A 19 51.89 36.60 12.60
C THR A 19 51.71 35.10 12.53
N ALA A 20 52.29 34.36 13.52
CA ALA A 20 51.98 32.95 13.73
C ALA A 20 50.50 32.81 14.14
N SER A 21 49.64 32.38 13.21
CA SER A 21 48.27 31.99 13.54
C SER A 21 48.34 30.66 14.29
N ALA A 22 48.02 30.68 15.57
CA ALA A 22 47.80 29.47 16.34
C ALA A 22 46.56 28.78 15.77
N ALA A 23 46.74 27.56 15.21
CA ALA A 23 45.63 26.74 14.78
C ALA A 23 44.76 26.39 16.01
N GLU A 24 43.55 26.89 16.02
CA GLU A 24 42.53 26.41 16.97
C GLU A 24 42.33 24.92 16.79
N PRO A 25 42.21 24.11 17.88
CA PRO A 25 41.91 22.71 17.75
C PRO A 25 40.51 22.55 17.06
N GLN A 26 40.52 22.00 15.87
CA GLN A 26 39.27 21.59 15.21
C GLN A 26 38.54 20.61 16.15
N ALA A 27 37.43 21.06 16.71
CA ALA A 27 36.52 20.17 17.44
C ALA A 27 36.19 18.99 16.52
N GLU A 28 36.55 17.80 16.96
CA GLU A 28 36.24 16.54 16.28
C GLU A 28 34.72 16.51 16.09
N ALA A 29 34.26 16.64 14.84
CA ALA A 29 32.84 16.65 14.52
C ALA A 29 32.25 15.33 15.05
N ALA A 30 31.38 15.43 16.03
CA ALA A 30 30.70 14.29 16.62
C ALA A 30 30.14 13.41 15.48
N LYS A 31 30.64 12.16 15.42
CA LYS A 31 30.23 11.22 14.38
C LYS A 31 28.71 11.07 14.40
N ALA A 32 28.06 11.42 13.30
CA ALA A 32 26.61 11.31 13.22
C ALA A 32 26.17 9.89 13.65
N PRO A 33 25.08 9.75 14.41
CA PRO A 33 24.62 8.43 14.83
C PRO A 33 24.45 7.52 13.60
N PRO A 34 24.73 6.22 13.76
CA PRO A 34 24.61 5.28 12.65
C PRO A 34 23.19 5.29 12.09
N VAL A 35 23.07 5.26 10.75
CA VAL A 35 21.78 5.23 10.06
C VAL A 35 21.16 3.86 10.34
N LYS A 36 19.96 3.85 10.95
CA LYS A 36 19.21 2.62 11.20
C LYS A 36 18.68 2.07 9.89
N SER A 37 18.84 0.78 9.67
CA SER A 37 18.12 0.06 8.61
C SER A 37 16.63 -0.06 8.94
N MET A 38 15.80 -0.43 7.95
CA MET A 38 14.41 -0.74 8.20
C MET A 38 14.26 -1.88 9.23
N GLN A 39 15.12 -2.89 9.16
CA GLN A 39 15.10 -4.01 10.10
C GLN A 39 15.41 -3.55 11.54
N ASP A 40 16.43 -2.71 11.74
CA ASP A 40 16.73 -2.16 13.07
C ASP A 40 15.54 -1.39 13.68
N ILE A 41 14.80 -0.65 12.84
CA ILE A 41 13.61 0.09 13.28
C ILE A 41 12.48 -0.88 13.69
N LEU A 42 12.28 -1.95 12.92
CA LEU A 42 11.24 -2.94 13.19
C LEU A 42 11.58 -3.80 14.40
N ASP A 43 12.84 -4.18 14.57
CA ASP A 43 13.30 -4.97 15.72
C ASP A 43 13.21 -4.20 17.04
N ALA A 44 13.43 -2.87 16.97
CA ALA A 44 13.27 -1.97 18.12
C ALA A 44 11.80 -1.58 18.40
N ALA A 45 10.85 -1.99 17.56
CA ALA A 45 9.46 -1.60 17.68
C ALA A 45 8.82 -2.19 18.95
N PRO A 46 8.22 -1.39 19.83
CA PRO A 46 7.51 -1.91 21.00
C PRO A 46 6.29 -2.72 20.58
N ALA A 47 5.85 -3.65 21.44
CA ALA A 47 4.66 -4.48 21.16
C ALA A 47 3.41 -3.63 20.85
N SER A 48 3.27 -2.46 21.48
CA SER A 48 2.16 -1.51 21.23
C SER A 48 2.13 -0.90 19.83
N ALA A 49 3.26 -0.93 19.10
CA ALA A 49 3.33 -0.48 17.71
C ALA A 49 2.67 -1.47 16.73
N TRP A 50 2.33 -2.66 17.19
CA TRP A 50 1.73 -3.72 16.38
C TRP A 50 0.28 -3.96 16.78
N ARG A 51 -0.56 -4.33 15.80
CA ARG A 51 -1.94 -4.74 16.01
C ARG A 51 -2.20 -6.09 15.37
N THR A 52 -3.06 -6.88 15.97
CA THR A 52 -3.57 -8.12 15.38
C THR A 52 -4.65 -7.81 14.33
N LEU A 53 -4.88 -8.75 13.43
CA LEU A 53 -6.01 -8.71 12.52
C LEU A 53 -7.31 -8.95 13.27
N ASP A 54 -8.39 -8.26 12.89
CA ASP A 54 -9.74 -8.58 13.33
C ASP A 54 -10.26 -9.78 12.53
N PRO A 55 -10.53 -10.93 13.18
CA PRO A 55 -11.01 -12.12 12.47
C PRO A 55 -12.33 -11.89 11.70
N ALA A 56 -13.18 -10.98 12.15
CA ALA A 56 -14.43 -10.66 11.47
C ALA A 56 -14.22 -9.82 10.19
N ASN A 57 -13.05 -9.20 10.05
CA ASN A 57 -12.65 -8.39 8.91
C ASN A 57 -11.46 -8.99 8.15
N THR A 58 -11.18 -10.27 8.34
CA THR A 58 -10.09 -10.97 7.65
C THR A 58 -10.66 -12.08 6.79
N LEU A 59 -10.33 -12.06 5.49
CA LEU A 59 -10.64 -13.14 4.56
C LEU A 59 -9.40 -13.99 4.30
N TYR A 60 -9.61 -15.29 4.19
CA TYR A 60 -8.65 -16.26 3.69
C TYR A 60 -9.10 -16.75 2.33
N LEU A 61 -8.35 -16.41 1.29
CA LEU A 61 -8.49 -17.00 -0.05
C LEU A 61 -7.53 -18.19 -0.11
N GLU A 62 -8.08 -19.40 -0.13
CA GLU A 62 -7.32 -20.65 -0.17
C GLU A 62 -7.14 -21.10 -1.62
N LEU A 63 -5.88 -21.20 -2.03
CA LEU A 63 -5.46 -21.75 -3.31
C LEU A 63 -4.72 -23.08 -3.08
N ALA A 64 -4.54 -23.87 -4.11
CA ALA A 64 -3.74 -25.10 -4.01
C ALA A 64 -2.27 -24.81 -3.61
N THR A 65 -1.79 -23.61 -3.89
CA THR A 65 -0.41 -23.16 -3.61
C THR A 65 -0.25 -22.52 -2.23
N GLY A 66 -1.35 -22.22 -1.53
CA GLY A 66 -1.30 -21.59 -0.21
C GLY A 66 -2.43 -20.62 0.04
N ARG A 67 -2.35 -19.91 1.16
CA ARG A 67 -3.34 -18.96 1.65
C ARG A 67 -2.94 -17.53 1.31
N VAL A 68 -3.88 -16.76 0.76
CA VAL A 68 -3.81 -15.30 0.67
C VAL A 68 -4.66 -14.72 1.79
N VAL A 69 -4.07 -13.83 2.60
CA VAL A 69 -4.76 -13.17 3.73
C VAL A 69 -5.12 -11.75 3.33
N ILE A 70 -6.41 -11.42 3.42
CA ILE A 70 -6.96 -10.11 3.03
C ILE A 70 -7.60 -9.46 4.26
N GLU A 71 -7.16 -8.24 4.58
CA GLU A 71 -7.82 -7.38 5.56
C GLU A 71 -8.88 -6.53 4.88
N LEU A 72 -10.14 -6.61 5.33
CA LEU A 72 -11.26 -5.82 4.81
C LEU A 72 -11.32 -4.44 5.48
N ALA A 73 -11.85 -3.46 4.75
CA ALA A 73 -11.91 -2.04 5.12
C ALA A 73 -13.36 -1.56 5.35
N PRO A 74 -14.06 -2.01 6.43
CA PRO A 74 -15.45 -1.66 6.68
C PRO A 74 -15.68 -0.17 6.91
N ASP A 75 -14.67 0.58 7.34
CA ASP A 75 -14.76 2.03 7.55
C ASP A 75 -14.94 2.80 6.24
N PHE A 76 -14.50 2.24 5.12
CA PHE A 76 -14.58 2.88 3.80
C PHE A 76 -15.64 2.26 2.89
N ALA A 77 -15.88 0.96 3.01
CA ALA A 77 -16.82 0.22 2.17
C ALA A 77 -17.77 -0.65 3.02
N PRO A 78 -18.56 -0.08 3.94
CA PRO A 78 -19.38 -0.84 4.88
C PRO A 78 -20.38 -1.77 4.20
N ALA A 79 -21.04 -1.33 3.11
CA ALA A 79 -22.05 -2.13 2.42
C ALA A 79 -21.39 -3.29 1.64
N HIS A 80 -20.29 -3.02 0.92
CA HIS A 80 -19.54 -4.07 0.22
C HIS A 80 -18.92 -5.08 1.19
N VAL A 81 -18.30 -4.61 2.27
CA VAL A 81 -17.71 -5.50 3.28
C VAL A 81 -18.77 -6.39 3.94
N ALA A 82 -19.94 -5.83 4.26
CA ALA A 82 -21.04 -6.62 4.81
C ALA A 82 -21.50 -7.70 3.79
N ASN A 83 -21.61 -7.36 2.50
CA ASN A 83 -22.01 -8.30 1.46
C ASN A 83 -20.94 -9.38 1.21
N ILE A 84 -19.66 -8.99 1.17
CA ILE A 84 -18.50 -9.90 1.05
C ILE A 84 -18.50 -10.90 2.21
N ARG A 85 -18.77 -10.46 3.43
CA ARG A 85 -18.89 -11.37 4.59
C ARG A 85 -20.02 -12.38 4.42
N THR A 86 -21.16 -11.95 3.86
CA THR A 86 -22.29 -12.84 3.56
C THR A 86 -21.89 -13.87 2.50
N LEU A 87 -21.31 -13.41 1.38
CA LEU A 87 -20.83 -14.27 0.31
C LEU A 87 -19.80 -15.30 0.81
N ALA A 88 -18.85 -14.89 1.67
CA ALA A 88 -17.86 -15.79 2.26
C ALA A 88 -18.52 -16.86 3.15
N LYS A 89 -19.45 -16.44 4.03
CA LYS A 89 -20.19 -17.37 4.93
C LYS A 89 -21.01 -18.40 4.17
N GLU A 90 -21.56 -18.02 3.02
CA GLU A 90 -22.36 -18.88 2.17
C GLU A 90 -21.54 -19.66 1.13
N GLY A 91 -20.19 -19.55 1.18
CA GLY A 91 -19.29 -20.29 0.28
C GLY A 91 -19.45 -19.90 -1.18
N TYR A 92 -19.78 -18.63 -1.46
CA TYR A 92 -20.03 -18.16 -2.83
C TYR A 92 -18.86 -18.46 -3.76
N TRP A 93 -17.64 -18.21 -3.31
CA TRP A 93 -16.44 -18.44 -4.16
C TRP A 93 -15.94 -19.87 -4.18
N ASP A 94 -16.48 -20.78 -3.36
CA ASP A 94 -16.08 -22.18 -3.36
C ASP A 94 -16.37 -22.82 -4.73
N GLY A 95 -15.33 -23.35 -5.36
CA GLY A 95 -15.39 -23.91 -6.71
C GLY A 95 -15.37 -22.90 -7.86
N LEU A 96 -15.29 -21.57 -7.55
CA LEU A 96 -14.98 -20.55 -8.55
C LEU A 96 -13.46 -20.46 -8.77
N ALA A 97 -13.01 -19.49 -9.55
CA ALA A 97 -11.61 -19.42 -9.95
C ALA A 97 -11.11 -17.97 -10.07
N ILE A 98 -9.79 -17.83 -10.07
CA ILE A 98 -9.13 -16.67 -10.65
C ILE A 98 -9.28 -16.80 -12.16
N ILE A 99 -9.88 -15.80 -12.78
CA ILE A 99 -10.28 -15.81 -14.20
C ILE A 99 -9.52 -14.79 -15.05
N ARG A 100 -8.78 -13.88 -14.39
CA ARG A 100 -8.04 -12.80 -15.04
C ARG A 100 -6.74 -12.51 -14.32
N VAL A 101 -5.65 -12.48 -15.08
CA VAL A 101 -4.33 -12.04 -14.62
C VAL A 101 -3.75 -11.09 -15.67
N GLN A 102 -3.96 -9.81 -15.46
CA GLN A 102 -3.46 -8.78 -16.37
C GLN A 102 -2.06 -8.33 -15.94
N ASP A 103 -1.12 -8.38 -16.86
CA ASP A 103 0.25 -7.99 -16.59
C ASP A 103 0.35 -6.54 -16.08
N ASN A 104 1.18 -6.33 -15.06
CA ASN A 104 1.41 -5.04 -14.42
C ASN A 104 0.12 -4.31 -14.00
N TYR A 105 -0.96 -5.04 -13.67
CA TYR A 105 -2.22 -4.44 -13.30
C TYR A 105 -2.92 -5.19 -12.16
N VAL A 106 -3.73 -6.21 -12.45
CA VAL A 106 -4.56 -6.90 -11.44
C VAL A 106 -4.60 -8.40 -11.64
N VAL A 107 -4.90 -9.11 -10.54
CA VAL A 107 -5.41 -10.48 -10.51
C VAL A 107 -6.86 -10.42 -10.03
N GLN A 108 -7.80 -11.03 -10.76
CA GLN A 108 -9.23 -10.94 -10.50
C GLN A 108 -9.86 -12.33 -10.45
N TRP A 109 -10.79 -12.50 -9.52
CA TRP A 109 -11.58 -13.72 -9.37
C TRP A 109 -13.05 -13.40 -9.22
N GLY A 110 -13.90 -14.34 -9.58
CA GLY A 110 -15.36 -14.25 -9.54
C GLY A 110 -15.97 -15.37 -10.34
N ASP A 111 -17.27 -15.27 -10.59
CA ASP A 111 -17.97 -16.19 -11.48
C ASP A 111 -17.72 -15.79 -12.95
N PRO A 112 -17.13 -16.67 -13.78
CA PRO A 112 -16.89 -16.36 -15.19
C PRO A 112 -18.19 -16.19 -15.99
N ASN A 113 -19.34 -16.59 -15.44
CA ASN A 113 -20.63 -16.51 -16.08
C ASN A 113 -21.51 -15.33 -15.60
N ASP A 114 -20.98 -14.50 -14.67
CA ASP A 114 -21.74 -13.39 -14.06
C ASP A 114 -22.07 -12.28 -15.09
N ASP A 115 -21.21 -12.11 -16.09
CA ASP A 115 -21.32 -11.07 -17.11
C ASP A 115 -22.04 -11.53 -18.41
N ASP A 116 -22.49 -12.78 -18.50
CA ASP A 116 -23.17 -13.30 -19.70
C ASP A 116 -24.72 -13.23 -19.56
N PRO A 117 -25.36 -12.21 -20.14
CA PRO A 117 -26.81 -12.09 -20.09
C PRO A 117 -27.54 -13.23 -20.79
N ALA A 118 -26.87 -14.04 -21.62
CA ALA A 118 -27.41 -15.22 -22.26
C ALA A 118 -27.38 -16.46 -21.38
N GLN A 119 -26.42 -16.49 -20.45
CA GLN A 119 -26.29 -17.54 -19.43
C GLN A 119 -26.92 -17.05 -18.11
N LYS A 120 -28.20 -17.34 -17.93
CA LYS A 120 -28.92 -17.16 -16.65
C LYS A 120 -28.36 -18.10 -15.53
N SER A 121 -27.11 -18.49 -15.63
CA SER A 121 -26.46 -19.56 -14.85
C SER A 121 -25.35 -19.09 -13.97
N GLY A 122 -25.28 -17.79 -13.66
CA GLY A 122 -24.38 -17.30 -12.63
C GLY A 122 -24.67 -18.00 -11.29
N LYS A 123 -23.63 -18.18 -10.46
CA LYS A 123 -23.77 -18.82 -9.16
C LYS A 123 -24.75 -18.01 -8.29
N PRO A 124 -25.74 -18.67 -7.65
CA PRO A 124 -26.72 -17.96 -6.81
C PRO A 124 -26.03 -17.17 -5.69
N LEU A 125 -26.48 -15.93 -5.48
CA LEU A 125 -25.94 -15.02 -4.46
C LEU A 125 -26.38 -15.38 -3.04
N GLY A 126 -27.32 -16.33 -2.88
CA GLY A 126 -27.88 -16.66 -1.57
C GLY A 126 -28.62 -15.47 -0.95
N SER A 127 -28.22 -15.11 0.26
CA SER A 127 -28.79 -13.95 0.97
C SER A 127 -28.03 -12.64 0.70
N ALA A 128 -26.97 -12.67 -0.09
CA ALA A 128 -26.21 -11.48 -0.45
C ALA A 128 -27.01 -10.56 -1.39
N LYS A 129 -26.74 -9.26 -1.27
CA LYS A 129 -27.43 -8.24 -2.09
C LYS A 129 -26.92 -8.25 -3.52
N VAL A 130 -27.83 -8.13 -4.47
CA VAL A 130 -27.52 -8.07 -5.91
C VAL A 130 -26.90 -6.74 -6.30
N LYS A 131 -27.35 -5.64 -5.67
CA LYS A 131 -26.86 -4.27 -5.94
C LYS A 131 -26.49 -3.56 -4.66
N LEU A 132 -25.42 -2.79 -4.72
CA LEU A 132 -24.94 -1.94 -3.62
C LEU A 132 -24.73 -0.51 -4.13
N PRO A 133 -24.87 0.50 -3.26
CA PRO A 133 -24.44 1.85 -3.61
C PRO A 133 -22.94 1.89 -3.85
N ALA A 134 -22.48 2.78 -4.71
CA ALA A 134 -21.05 3.04 -4.87
C ALA A 134 -20.44 3.56 -3.57
N GLU A 135 -19.33 2.95 -3.13
CA GLU A 135 -18.57 3.36 -1.96
C GLU A 135 -17.14 3.77 -2.39
N PHE A 136 -17.07 4.63 -3.41
CA PHE A 136 -15.80 5.09 -3.99
C PHE A 136 -15.06 6.08 -3.07
N GLU A 137 -15.82 6.76 -2.22
CA GLU A 137 -15.36 7.75 -1.26
C GLU A 137 -16.37 7.88 -0.11
N ARG A 138 -15.95 8.52 0.97
CA ARG A 138 -16.80 8.86 2.11
C ARG A 138 -16.53 10.27 2.61
N GLY A 139 -17.35 10.77 3.53
CA GLY A 139 -17.02 11.98 4.31
C GLY A 139 -15.71 11.79 5.09
N SER A 140 -14.87 12.81 5.12
CA SER A 140 -13.57 12.76 5.80
C SER A 140 -13.68 13.01 7.32
N GLU A 141 -14.81 13.49 7.79
CA GLU A 141 -15.05 13.72 9.22
C GLU A 141 -15.00 12.42 10.02
N GLY A 142 -14.30 12.43 11.14
CA GLY A 142 -14.12 11.27 12.01
C GLY A 142 -13.24 10.15 11.43
N VAL A 143 -12.70 10.29 10.22
CA VAL A 143 -11.77 9.31 9.64
C VAL A 143 -10.37 9.51 10.23
N PRO A 144 -9.80 8.54 10.97
CA PRO A 144 -8.41 8.60 11.39
C PRO A 144 -7.50 8.77 10.17
N PHE A 145 -6.54 9.69 10.24
CA PHE A 145 -5.67 9.94 9.10
C PHE A 145 -4.28 10.40 9.53
N VAL A 146 -3.29 9.60 9.24
CA VAL A 146 -1.87 9.94 9.41
C VAL A 146 -1.34 10.44 8.08
N ARG A 147 -1.18 11.76 7.97
CA ARG A 147 -0.77 12.40 6.72
C ARG A 147 0.68 12.08 6.38
N LEU A 148 0.93 11.74 5.11
CA LEU A 148 2.27 11.71 4.54
C LEU A 148 2.72 13.15 4.22
N PRO A 149 3.98 13.54 4.51
CA PRO A 149 4.44 14.92 4.32
C PRO A 149 4.58 15.33 2.86
N ASP A 150 4.78 14.36 1.97
CA ASP A 150 5.11 14.61 0.57
C ASP A 150 3.86 14.90 -0.28
N ALA A 151 4.07 15.65 -1.35
CA ALA A 151 3.03 15.92 -2.34
C ALA A 151 2.68 14.65 -3.12
N ASP A 152 1.41 14.55 -3.52
CA ASP A 152 0.89 13.46 -4.34
C ASP A 152 0.28 14.04 -5.63
N GLY A 153 0.46 13.34 -6.75
CA GLY A 153 -0.06 13.79 -8.04
C GLY A 153 -1.56 13.54 -8.25
N TRP A 154 -2.21 12.81 -7.33
CA TRP A 154 -3.59 12.33 -7.48
C TRP A 154 -4.55 12.90 -6.45
N ALA A 155 -4.05 13.42 -5.34
CA ALA A 155 -4.88 13.92 -4.26
C ALA A 155 -4.24 15.09 -3.50
N ALA A 156 -5.06 15.97 -2.94
CA ALA A 156 -4.61 17.11 -2.14
C ALA A 156 -3.83 16.68 -0.88
N GLN A 157 -4.20 15.55 -0.29
CA GLN A 157 -3.49 14.95 0.83
C GLN A 157 -3.52 13.43 0.71
N VAL A 158 -2.40 12.79 1.01
CA VAL A 158 -2.25 11.34 1.08
C VAL A 158 -1.67 10.93 2.42
N GLY A 159 -1.92 9.69 2.80
CA GLY A 159 -1.47 9.14 4.07
C GLY A 159 -2.09 7.78 4.37
N PHE A 160 -2.34 7.51 5.64
CA PHE A 160 -2.84 6.21 6.07
C PHE A 160 -4.03 6.36 7.02
N SER A 161 -5.02 5.52 6.83
CA SER A 161 -6.16 5.37 7.73
C SER A 161 -6.20 3.93 8.24
N ASN A 162 -5.99 3.73 9.54
CA ASN A 162 -6.02 2.40 10.18
C ASN A 162 -5.19 1.32 9.46
N GLY A 163 -4.05 1.72 8.84
CA GLY A 163 -3.17 0.80 8.12
C GLY A 163 -3.46 0.67 6.63
N PHE A 164 -4.47 1.36 6.10
CA PHE A 164 -4.76 1.39 4.67
C PHE A 164 -4.19 2.66 4.02
N PRO A 165 -3.57 2.57 2.84
CA PRO A 165 -3.25 3.74 2.04
C PRO A 165 -4.53 4.51 1.69
N ALA A 166 -4.56 5.78 2.05
CA ALA A 166 -5.74 6.61 1.89
C ALA A 166 -5.38 7.99 1.35
N ALA A 167 -6.34 8.61 0.72
CA ALA A 167 -6.26 9.98 0.23
C ALA A 167 -7.47 10.78 0.69
N ARG A 168 -7.33 12.09 0.73
CA ARG A 168 -8.45 12.97 1.04
C ARG A 168 -8.33 14.33 0.35
N ASP A 169 -9.46 14.93 0.13
CA ASP A 169 -9.61 16.31 -0.27
C ASP A 169 -10.33 17.10 0.84
N PRO A 170 -9.62 17.93 1.59
CA PRO A 170 -10.21 18.76 2.64
C PRO A 170 -11.22 19.78 2.11
N ALA A 171 -11.07 20.26 0.86
CA ALA A 171 -11.98 21.24 0.27
C ALA A 171 -13.34 20.62 -0.04
N GLU A 172 -13.35 19.35 -0.49
CA GLU A 172 -14.57 18.58 -0.73
C GLU A 172 -15.09 17.88 0.55
N GLY A 173 -14.30 17.83 1.63
CA GLY A 173 -14.63 17.06 2.82
C GLY A 173 -14.69 15.55 2.58
N LYS A 174 -13.90 15.03 1.65
CA LYS A 174 -13.91 13.64 1.19
C LYS A 174 -12.63 12.89 1.51
N ALA A 175 -12.77 11.57 1.71
CA ALA A 175 -11.66 10.64 1.88
C ALA A 175 -11.97 9.32 1.14
N TRP A 176 -10.93 8.66 0.64
CA TRP A 176 -11.03 7.39 -0.09
C TRP A 176 -9.78 6.55 0.10
N LEU A 177 -9.87 5.24 -0.18
CA LEU A 177 -8.72 4.35 -0.23
C LEU A 177 -8.03 4.44 -1.59
N ALA A 178 -6.71 4.49 -1.57
CA ALA A 178 -5.90 4.60 -2.77
C ALA A 178 -5.58 3.22 -3.36
N HIS A 179 -5.60 3.10 -4.69
CA HIS A 179 -5.27 1.87 -5.42
C HIS A 179 -3.74 1.64 -5.45
N CYS A 180 -3.15 1.37 -4.29
CA CYS A 180 -1.76 0.94 -4.19
C CYS A 180 -1.62 -0.56 -4.45
N TYR A 181 -0.39 -1.03 -4.68
CA TYR A 181 -0.08 -2.46 -4.76
C TYR A 181 -0.64 -3.23 -3.55
N GLY A 182 -1.26 -4.38 -3.79
CA GLY A 182 -1.89 -5.20 -2.77
C GLY A 182 -3.29 -4.77 -2.36
N MET A 183 -3.80 -3.62 -2.82
CA MET A 183 -5.18 -3.20 -2.52
C MET A 183 -6.18 -4.07 -3.27
N VAL A 184 -7.32 -4.34 -2.61
CA VAL A 184 -8.40 -5.18 -3.12
C VAL A 184 -9.59 -4.30 -3.49
N GLY A 185 -10.04 -4.37 -4.73
CA GLY A 185 -11.23 -3.67 -5.21
C GLY A 185 -12.35 -4.62 -5.60
N ALA A 186 -13.59 -4.12 -5.58
CA ALA A 186 -14.76 -4.82 -6.06
C ALA A 186 -15.03 -4.43 -7.52
N GLY A 187 -14.95 -5.42 -8.41
CA GLY A 187 -15.22 -5.24 -9.83
C GLY A 187 -16.63 -4.70 -10.07
N ARG A 188 -16.76 -3.87 -11.09
CA ARG A 188 -18.05 -3.33 -11.54
C ARG A 188 -18.09 -3.21 -13.05
N ASP A 189 -19.29 -3.14 -13.58
CA ASP A 189 -19.59 -2.76 -14.93
C ASP A 189 -19.70 -1.23 -15.07
N VAL A 190 -20.29 -0.72 -16.15
CA VAL A 190 -20.41 0.73 -16.42
C VAL A 190 -21.21 1.47 -15.33
N ALA A 191 -22.33 0.89 -14.88
CA ALA A 191 -23.14 1.50 -13.82
C ALA A 191 -22.39 1.54 -12.49
N SER A 192 -22.45 2.68 -11.79
CA SER A 192 -21.74 2.86 -10.53
C SER A 192 -22.23 1.95 -9.39
N ASP A 193 -23.47 1.45 -9.49
CA ASP A 193 -24.12 0.54 -8.54
C ASP A 193 -24.13 -0.93 -9.00
N SER A 194 -23.35 -1.27 -10.03
CA SER A 194 -23.28 -2.63 -10.57
C SER A 194 -22.39 -3.57 -9.77
N SER A 195 -21.55 -3.04 -8.89
CA SER A 195 -20.74 -3.87 -8.00
C SER A 195 -21.54 -4.36 -6.80
N ASN A 196 -21.33 -5.62 -6.44
CA ASN A 196 -21.89 -6.24 -5.24
C ASN A 196 -20.86 -7.05 -4.44
N GLY A 197 -19.59 -7.02 -4.87
CA GLY A 197 -18.49 -7.73 -4.22
C GLY A 197 -18.33 -9.20 -4.64
N THR A 198 -19.10 -9.73 -5.60
CA THR A 198 -18.93 -11.09 -6.14
C THR A 198 -17.64 -11.26 -6.92
N SER A 199 -17.26 -10.21 -7.65
CA SER A 199 -16.00 -10.14 -8.40
C SER A 199 -15.03 -9.23 -7.68
N LEU A 200 -13.87 -9.78 -7.25
CA LEU A 200 -12.84 -9.05 -6.54
C LEU A 200 -11.52 -9.11 -7.31
N TYR A 201 -10.76 -8.04 -7.23
CA TYR A 201 -9.41 -8.00 -7.80
C TYR A 201 -8.38 -7.49 -6.80
N VAL A 202 -7.14 -7.92 -6.97
CA VAL A 202 -5.96 -7.41 -6.25
C VAL A 202 -5.06 -6.66 -7.23
N VAL A 203 -4.61 -5.49 -6.85
CA VAL A 203 -3.57 -4.75 -7.59
C VAL A 203 -2.24 -5.48 -7.43
N THR A 204 -1.68 -5.98 -8.53
CA THR A 204 -0.43 -6.74 -8.56
C THR A 204 0.64 -6.10 -9.46
N GLY A 205 0.43 -4.86 -9.84
CA GLY A 205 1.35 -4.10 -10.68
C GLY A 205 1.47 -2.65 -10.25
N GLN A 206 1.79 -1.79 -11.19
CA GLN A 206 1.86 -0.35 -10.96
C GLN A 206 0.51 0.16 -10.44
N SER A 207 0.56 0.96 -9.40
CA SER A 207 -0.62 1.50 -8.71
C SER A 207 -1.55 2.27 -9.65
N PRO A 208 -2.74 1.73 -9.96
CA PRO A 208 -3.65 2.35 -10.92
C PRO A 208 -4.49 3.45 -10.25
N ARG A 209 -3.81 4.51 -9.79
CA ARG A 209 -4.40 5.62 -9.05
C ARG A 209 -5.53 6.34 -9.81
N MET A 210 -5.61 6.18 -11.16
CA MET A 210 -6.75 6.65 -11.96
C MET A 210 -8.07 5.95 -11.61
N LEU A 211 -8.02 4.82 -10.93
CA LEU A 211 -9.20 4.14 -10.42
C LEU A 211 -9.70 4.70 -9.08
N ASP A 212 -8.91 5.53 -8.41
CA ASP A 212 -9.32 6.21 -7.18
C ASP A 212 -10.62 6.97 -7.43
N ARG A 213 -11.58 6.85 -6.52
CA ARG A 213 -12.92 7.44 -6.60
C ARG A 213 -13.77 6.93 -7.80
N ASN A 214 -13.35 5.85 -8.44
CA ASN A 214 -14.09 5.22 -9.56
C ASN A 214 -14.48 3.78 -9.29
N ILE A 215 -13.81 3.11 -8.36
CA ILE A 215 -14.10 1.73 -7.96
C ILE A 215 -14.04 1.64 -6.43
N THR A 216 -14.92 0.84 -5.84
CA THR A 216 -14.93 0.59 -4.40
C THR A 216 -13.72 -0.27 -4.02
N VAL A 217 -12.83 0.27 -3.19
CA VAL A 217 -11.75 -0.49 -2.56
C VAL A 217 -12.28 -1.08 -1.26
N VAL A 218 -12.17 -2.40 -1.11
CA VAL A 218 -12.79 -3.14 0.00
C VAL A 218 -11.79 -3.66 1.03
N GLY A 219 -10.49 -3.60 0.71
CA GLY A 219 -9.45 -4.14 1.60
C GLY A 219 -8.06 -4.12 1.00
N ARG A 220 -7.17 -4.90 1.62
CA ARG A 220 -5.81 -5.12 1.11
C ARG A 220 -5.32 -6.52 1.43
N VAL A 221 -4.45 -7.07 0.60
CA VAL A 221 -3.68 -8.27 0.92
C VAL A 221 -2.62 -7.91 1.96
N VAL A 222 -2.52 -8.71 3.00
CA VAL A 222 -1.53 -8.54 4.07
C VAL A 222 -0.48 -9.65 4.08
N ASP A 223 -0.79 -10.79 3.45
CA ASP A 223 0.12 -11.94 3.33
C ASP A 223 -0.27 -12.79 2.12
N GLY A 224 0.70 -13.49 1.49
CA GLY A 224 0.46 -14.40 0.37
C GLY A 224 0.27 -13.73 -1.00
N ILE A 225 0.61 -12.45 -1.18
CA ILE A 225 0.46 -11.77 -2.47
C ILE A 225 1.35 -12.38 -3.57
N GLU A 226 2.48 -12.98 -3.20
CA GLU A 226 3.38 -13.68 -4.10
C GLU A 226 2.70 -14.87 -4.81
N LEU A 227 1.72 -15.51 -4.15
CA LEU A 227 0.94 -16.59 -4.76
C LEU A 227 0.09 -16.11 -5.93
N LEU A 228 -0.30 -14.84 -5.93
CA LEU A 228 -1.06 -14.21 -7.00
C LEU A 228 -0.15 -13.69 -8.12
N THR A 229 1.01 -13.17 -7.76
CA THR A 229 1.91 -12.52 -8.74
C THR A 229 2.68 -13.49 -9.63
N VAL A 230 2.79 -14.75 -9.23
CA VAL A 230 3.45 -15.81 -10.04
C VAL A 230 2.50 -16.50 -11.02
N LEU A 231 1.20 -16.19 -10.97
CA LEU A 231 0.23 -16.82 -11.87
C LEU A 231 0.51 -16.45 -13.34
N PRO A 232 0.26 -17.38 -14.27
CA PRO A 232 0.37 -17.11 -15.70
C PRO A 232 -0.50 -15.92 -16.10
N ARG A 233 0.01 -15.06 -16.98
CA ARG A 233 -0.77 -13.94 -17.51
C ARG A 233 -1.83 -14.46 -18.47
N GLY A 234 -3.06 -13.90 -18.39
CA GLY A 234 -4.10 -14.19 -19.36
C GLY A 234 -3.76 -13.60 -20.73
N THR A 235 -4.05 -14.34 -21.77
CA THR A 235 -3.76 -13.97 -23.17
C THR A 235 -4.95 -13.33 -23.87
N GLY A 236 -6.13 -13.42 -23.30
CA GLY A 236 -7.35 -12.82 -23.82
C GLY A 236 -7.44 -11.30 -23.55
N PRO A 237 -8.49 -10.67 -24.04
CA PRO A 237 -8.74 -9.25 -23.82
C PRO A 237 -8.70 -8.90 -22.34
N LEU A 238 -8.06 -7.77 -22.00
CA LEU A 238 -7.90 -7.29 -20.63
C LEU A 238 -7.19 -8.27 -19.67
N GLY A 239 -6.52 -9.30 -20.19
CA GLY A 239 -5.83 -10.31 -19.38
C GLY A 239 -6.73 -11.41 -18.81
N PHE A 240 -7.93 -11.60 -19.34
CA PHE A 240 -8.75 -12.78 -19.05
C PHE A 240 -8.09 -14.04 -19.65
N TYR A 241 -8.30 -15.18 -19.00
CA TYR A 241 -7.91 -16.44 -19.59
C TYR A 241 -8.91 -16.79 -20.70
N GLU A 242 -8.39 -17.05 -21.92
CA GLU A 242 -9.23 -17.45 -23.06
C GLU A 242 -9.71 -18.90 -22.94
N ASP A 243 -8.84 -19.77 -22.43
CA ASP A 243 -9.18 -21.16 -22.18
C ASP A 243 -9.58 -21.31 -20.69
N PRO A 244 -10.83 -21.72 -20.40
CA PRO A 244 -11.28 -21.99 -19.03
C PRO A 244 -10.40 -22.98 -18.26
N ALA A 245 -9.66 -23.85 -18.97
CA ALA A 245 -8.70 -24.77 -18.34
C ALA A 245 -7.51 -24.05 -17.70
N GLN A 246 -7.25 -22.79 -18.05
CA GLN A 246 -6.23 -21.93 -17.45
C GLN A 246 -6.70 -21.23 -16.17
N ASN A 247 -8.01 -21.20 -15.90
CA ASN A 247 -8.54 -20.64 -14.68
C ASN A 247 -7.92 -21.32 -13.46
N VAL A 248 -7.50 -20.52 -12.47
CA VAL A 248 -6.87 -21.06 -11.26
C VAL A 248 -7.95 -21.31 -10.20
N PRO A 249 -8.21 -22.58 -9.84
CA PRO A 249 -9.30 -22.92 -8.93
C PRO A 249 -9.10 -22.32 -7.54
N ILE A 250 -10.18 -21.78 -6.97
CA ILE A 250 -10.29 -21.36 -5.58
C ILE A 250 -10.82 -22.54 -4.78
N GLN A 251 -10.07 -22.97 -3.75
CA GLN A 251 -10.51 -24.03 -2.85
C GLN A 251 -11.61 -23.53 -1.89
N SER A 252 -11.42 -22.36 -1.30
CA SER A 252 -12.45 -21.68 -0.51
C SER A 252 -12.09 -20.22 -0.26
N VAL A 253 -13.11 -19.41 0.08
CA VAL A 253 -12.92 -18.08 0.68
C VAL A 253 -13.70 -18.05 1.99
N LYS A 254 -12.99 -17.84 3.12
CA LYS A 254 -13.59 -17.89 4.45
C LYS A 254 -13.21 -16.68 5.29
N LEU A 255 -14.09 -16.27 6.19
CA LEU A 255 -13.73 -15.34 7.25
C LEU A 255 -12.85 -16.04 8.29
N ALA A 256 -11.82 -15.36 8.77
CA ALA A 256 -10.99 -15.88 9.84
C ALA A 256 -11.80 -16.15 11.13
N SER A 257 -12.93 -15.44 11.34
CA SER A 257 -13.85 -15.70 12.47
C SER A 257 -14.52 -17.07 12.40
N GLU A 258 -14.64 -17.67 11.20
CA GLU A 258 -15.24 -18.99 10.98
C GLU A 258 -14.21 -20.12 10.97
N VAL A 259 -12.93 -19.76 11.02
CA VAL A 259 -11.82 -20.72 11.11
C VAL A 259 -11.43 -20.89 12.58
N PRO A 260 -11.19 -22.14 13.05
CA PRO A 260 -10.73 -22.40 14.41
C PRO A 260 -9.50 -21.54 14.77
N PRO A 261 -9.42 -20.98 15.97
CA PRO A 261 -8.33 -20.09 16.38
C PRO A 261 -6.92 -20.63 16.08
N ALA A 262 -6.71 -21.93 16.29
CA ALA A 262 -5.42 -22.59 16.02
C ALA A 262 -5.03 -22.67 14.54
N GLN A 263 -5.97 -22.43 13.62
CA GLN A 263 -5.74 -22.45 12.17
C GLN A 263 -5.69 -21.03 11.58
N ARG A 264 -5.88 -20.00 12.41
CA ARG A 264 -5.78 -18.61 11.97
C ARG A 264 -4.31 -18.23 11.77
N SER A 265 -4.07 -17.42 10.74
CA SER A 265 -2.75 -16.85 10.51
C SER A 265 -2.37 -15.92 11.66
N PRO A 266 -1.27 -16.19 12.40
CA PRO A 266 -0.90 -15.43 13.59
C PRO A 266 -0.16 -14.13 13.21
N LEU A 267 -0.82 -13.26 12.45
CA LEU A 267 -0.21 -12.06 11.88
C LEU A 267 -0.46 -10.82 12.74
N GLN A 268 0.55 -9.97 12.78
CA GLN A 268 0.49 -8.61 13.33
C GLN A 268 0.93 -7.60 12.27
N LEU A 269 0.25 -6.47 12.24
CA LEU A 269 0.51 -5.37 11.32
C LEU A 269 1.07 -4.18 12.08
N LEU A 270 2.08 -3.51 11.53
CA LEU A 270 2.59 -2.27 12.10
C LEU A 270 1.50 -1.19 12.03
N ARG A 271 1.22 -0.56 13.15
CA ARG A 271 0.25 0.54 13.25
C ARG A 271 0.80 1.78 12.57
N THR A 272 0.04 2.31 11.61
CA THR A 272 0.44 3.51 10.86
C THR A 272 0.39 4.80 11.68
N ASP A 273 -0.25 4.78 12.84
CA ASP A 273 -0.29 5.87 13.84
C ASP A 273 0.81 5.73 14.91
N SER A 274 1.75 4.78 14.78
CA SER A 274 2.84 4.59 15.72
C SER A 274 4.07 5.46 15.40
N ALA A 275 4.84 5.81 16.42
CA ALA A 275 6.13 6.48 16.25
C ALA A 275 7.12 5.65 15.41
N THR A 276 7.08 4.32 15.55
CA THR A 276 7.87 3.39 14.74
C THR A 276 7.55 3.53 13.25
N PHE A 277 6.27 3.65 12.88
CA PHE A 277 5.89 3.85 11.50
C PHE A 277 6.37 5.19 10.95
N THR A 278 6.27 6.26 11.75
CA THR A 278 6.80 7.58 11.37
C THR A 278 8.32 7.51 11.12
N GLU A 279 9.08 6.85 11.99
CA GLU A 279 10.52 6.64 11.82
C GLU A 279 10.83 5.82 10.55
N LEU A 280 10.05 4.76 10.30
CA LEU A 280 10.16 3.93 9.11
C LEU A 280 9.92 4.75 7.83
N VAL A 281 8.83 5.53 7.77
CA VAL A 281 8.53 6.40 6.62
C VAL A 281 9.70 7.35 6.36
N GLU A 282 10.22 8.02 7.39
CA GLU A 282 11.32 8.96 7.23
C GLU A 282 12.61 8.25 6.76
N SER A 283 12.88 7.06 7.27
CA SER A 283 14.05 6.26 6.82
C SER A 283 13.96 5.88 5.35
N ARG A 284 12.75 5.74 4.81
CA ARG A 284 12.51 5.41 3.39
C ARG A 284 12.50 6.65 2.50
N ARG A 285 12.02 7.79 3.01
CA ARG A 285 12.07 9.08 2.32
C ARG A 285 13.50 9.55 2.08
N ASN A 286 14.34 9.43 3.11
CA ASN A 286 15.69 9.96 3.15
C ASN A 286 16.69 8.84 3.42
N ARG A 287 16.79 7.89 2.49
CA ARG A 287 17.76 6.80 2.59
C ARG A 287 19.18 7.38 2.56
N ARG A 288 19.89 7.17 3.69
CA ARG A 288 21.23 7.72 3.93
C ARG A 288 22.26 6.61 4.11
N ASP A 289 21.88 5.36 3.81
CA ASP A 289 22.85 4.27 3.79
C ASP A 289 23.88 4.49 2.65
N GLU A 290 25.03 3.87 2.77
CA GLU A 290 26.19 4.11 1.89
C GLU A 290 25.88 3.86 0.40
N TRP A 291 24.90 3.01 0.10
CA TRP A 291 24.48 2.70 -1.26
C TRP A 291 23.82 3.90 -1.94
N TYR A 292 23.03 4.70 -1.19
CA TYR A 292 22.31 5.86 -1.74
C TYR A 292 23.19 7.09 -1.80
N LYS A 293 23.56 7.51 -3.01
CA LYS A 293 24.41 8.69 -3.24
C LYS A 293 23.60 10.00 -3.23
N ARG A 294 22.31 9.92 -3.48
CA ARG A 294 21.40 11.09 -3.49
C ARG A 294 20.08 10.67 -2.83
N PRO A 295 19.86 10.95 -1.55
CA PRO A 295 18.57 10.78 -0.89
C PRO A 295 17.48 11.55 -1.62
N ALA A 296 16.32 10.92 -1.85
CA ALA A 296 15.22 11.53 -2.61
C ALA A 296 14.54 12.68 -1.85
N GLY A 297 14.47 12.60 -0.51
CA GLY A 297 13.71 13.55 0.31
C GLY A 297 12.19 13.46 0.07
N HIS A 298 11.75 12.40 -0.61
CA HIS A 298 10.36 12.18 -1.04
C HIS A 298 10.05 10.69 -1.03
N ILE A 299 8.78 10.34 -0.75
CA ILE A 299 8.24 9.00 -0.93
C ILE A 299 6.78 9.08 -1.38
N ASP A 300 6.44 8.37 -2.45
CA ASP A 300 5.06 8.21 -2.88
C ASP A 300 4.27 7.34 -1.89
N LEU A 301 2.97 7.64 -1.74
CA LEU A 301 2.06 6.88 -0.89
C LEU A 301 2.17 5.37 -1.10
N CYS A 302 2.14 4.94 -2.36
CA CYS A 302 2.13 3.53 -2.72
C CYS A 302 3.51 2.84 -2.60
N ASN A 303 4.58 3.61 -2.32
CA ASN A 303 5.92 3.10 -2.08
C ASN A 303 6.27 2.98 -0.59
N VAL A 304 5.37 3.41 0.30
CA VAL A 304 5.56 3.24 1.74
C VAL A 304 5.31 1.78 2.11
N PRO A 305 6.28 1.08 2.72
CA PRO A 305 6.06 -0.29 3.16
C PRO A 305 5.06 -0.34 4.32
N LEU A 306 4.22 -1.37 4.32
CA LEU A 306 3.27 -1.67 5.38
C LEU A 306 3.65 -3.01 6.03
N PRO A 307 4.58 -3.02 7.00
CA PRO A 307 5.12 -4.24 7.57
C PRO A 307 4.08 -5.14 8.23
N VAL A 308 4.24 -6.42 7.97
CA VAL A 308 3.52 -7.52 8.61
C VAL A 308 4.56 -8.45 9.24
N ARG A 309 4.23 -9.06 10.37
CA ARG A 309 5.07 -10.07 11.01
C ARG A 309 4.22 -11.18 11.59
N GLU A 310 4.79 -12.33 11.83
CA GLU A 310 4.19 -13.32 12.69
C GLU A 310 4.12 -12.82 14.14
N THR A 311 3.05 -13.19 14.85
CA THR A 311 2.96 -12.90 16.28
C THR A 311 4.09 -13.61 17.00
N PRO A 312 4.93 -12.92 17.80
CA PRO A 312 5.97 -13.57 18.57
C PRO A 312 5.40 -14.68 19.46
N ALA A 313 6.10 -15.81 19.52
CA ALA A 313 5.73 -16.88 20.43
C ALA A 313 5.68 -16.32 21.87
N GLN A 314 4.61 -16.63 22.59
CA GLN A 314 4.55 -16.31 24.02
C GLN A 314 5.58 -17.19 24.72
N GLY A 315 6.66 -16.58 25.20
CA GLY A 315 7.67 -17.24 26.01
C GLY A 315 7.14 -17.64 27.41
#